data_00b609556948c7486dfdeb9f0f1538da
#
_entry.id   00b609556948c7486dfdeb9f0f1538da
#
_cell.length_a   1.000
_cell.length_b   1.000
_cell.length_c   1.000
_cell.angle_alpha   90.00
_cell.angle_beta   90.00
_cell.angle_gamma   90.00
#
_symmetry.space_group_name_H-M   'P 1'
#
loop_
_entity.id
_entity.type
_entity.pdbx_description
1 polymer ?
#
loop_
_entity_poly.entity_id
_entity_poly.type
_entity_poly.pdbx_seq_one_letter_code
_entity_poly.pdbx_strand_id
1 'polypeptide(L)'
;MKDPNLFLVSAPSGAGKSSLINAVLDQASNSNLPLELSISYTTRKPRKGETNSAQYFFISEEDFLHKKNSNFFLEYAEVHGNWYGTSVDFVQSKLNDGINLILEIDVQGFRQINDLS
;
A
#
# COMPACT_ATOMS: atom_id res chain seq x y z
N MET A 1 -25.77 -3.89 1.90
CA MET A 1 -24.47 -3.80 1.22
C MET A 1 -23.38 -3.58 2.27
N LYS A 2 -22.35 -4.41 2.25
CA LYS A 2 -21.25 -4.25 3.21
C LYS A 2 -20.33 -3.13 2.75
N ASP A 3 -19.88 -2.32 3.69
CA ASP A 3 -18.88 -1.30 3.41
C ASP A 3 -17.55 -1.96 3.06
N PRO A 4 -16.78 -1.40 2.12
CA PRO A 4 -15.45 -1.92 1.81
C PRO A 4 -14.51 -1.85 3.00
N ASN A 5 -13.59 -2.78 3.07
CA ASN A 5 -12.65 -2.89 4.17
C ASN A 5 -11.21 -2.66 3.70
N LEU A 6 -10.41 -2.08 4.59
CA LEU A 6 -8.98 -1.96 4.43
C LEU A 6 -8.32 -3.05 5.29
N PHE A 7 -7.57 -3.95 4.62
CA PHE A 7 -6.85 -5.02 5.30
C PHE A 7 -5.37 -4.68 5.38
N LEU A 8 -4.79 -4.79 6.56
CA LEU A 8 -3.37 -4.49 6.77
C LEU A 8 -2.59 -5.80 6.88
N VAL A 9 -1.53 -5.91 6.08
CA VAL A 9 -0.63 -7.05 6.12
C VAL A 9 0.76 -6.55 6.45
N SER A 10 1.31 -6.99 7.57
CA SER A 10 2.64 -6.60 8.01
C SER A 10 3.45 -7.86 8.31
N ALA A 11 4.57 -8.00 7.65
CA ALA A 11 5.48 -9.13 7.87
C ALA A 11 6.88 -8.72 7.43
N PRO A 12 7.92 -9.35 8.02
CA PRO A 12 9.27 -9.12 7.56
C PRO A 12 9.42 -9.50 6.09
N SER A 13 10.28 -8.78 5.38
CA SER A 13 10.62 -9.07 4.01
C SER A 13 11.15 -10.51 3.91
N GLY A 14 10.70 -11.25 2.89
CA GLY A 14 11.13 -12.63 2.69
C GLY A 14 10.39 -13.68 3.47
N ALA A 15 9.35 -13.32 4.22
CA ALA A 15 8.58 -14.27 5.04
C ALA A 15 7.40 -14.90 4.29
N GLY A 16 7.41 -14.89 2.96
CA GLY A 16 6.33 -15.47 2.16
C GLY A 16 5.09 -14.57 2.02
N LYS A 17 5.22 -13.32 2.40
CA LYS A 17 4.12 -12.35 2.38
C LYS A 17 3.50 -12.21 0.99
N SER A 18 4.33 -12.10 -0.05
CA SER A 18 3.85 -11.93 -1.42
C SER A 18 3.04 -13.14 -1.89
N SER A 19 3.47 -14.34 -1.56
CA SER A 19 2.75 -15.56 -1.93
C SER A 19 1.38 -15.63 -1.25
N LEU A 20 1.31 -15.24 0.02
CA LEU A 20 0.06 -15.21 0.77
C LEU A 20 -0.91 -14.20 0.16
N ILE A 21 -0.42 -13.00 -0.14
CA ILE A 21 -1.24 -11.94 -0.73
C ILE A 21 -1.79 -12.38 -2.09
N ASN A 22 -0.96 -12.97 -2.94
CA ASN A 22 -1.40 -13.46 -4.25
C ASN A 22 -2.46 -14.56 -4.11
N ALA A 23 -2.31 -15.46 -3.16
CA ALA A 23 -3.30 -16.51 -2.92
C ALA A 23 -4.65 -15.92 -2.50
N VAL A 24 -4.63 -14.92 -1.63
CA VAL A 24 -5.85 -14.23 -1.18
C VAL A 24 -6.52 -13.50 -2.33
N LEU A 25 -5.74 -12.80 -3.17
CA LEU A 25 -6.28 -12.09 -4.33
C LEU A 25 -6.92 -13.06 -5.34
N ASP A 26 -6.28 -14.20 -5.59
CA ASP A 26 -6.83 -15.22 -6.49
C ASP A 26 -8.15 -15.77 -5.95
N GLN A 27 -8.22 -16.06 -4.67
CA GLN A 27 -9.43 -16.58 -4.04
C GLN A 27 -10.56 -15.55 -4.10
N ALA A 28 -10.25 -14.28 -3.87
CA ALA A 28 -11.24 -13.21 -3.96
C ALA A 28 -11.78 -13.08 -5.38
N SER A 29 -10.90 -13.16 -6.39
CA SER A 29 -11.30 -13.13 -7.80
C SER A 29 -12.24 -14.27 -8.13
N ASN A 30 -11.94 -15.48 -7.67
CA ASN A 30 -12.79 -16.66 -7.90
C ASN A 30 -14.15 -16.53 -7.21
N SER A 31 -14.27 -15.71 -6.19
CA SER A 31 -15.51 -15.49 -5.44
C SER A 31 -16.22 -14.20 -5.86
N ASN A 32 -15.75 -13.52 -6.89
CA ASN A 32 -16.26 -12.22 -7.35
C ASN A 32 -16.24 -11.14 -6.27
N LEU A 33 -15.30 -11.22 -5.34
CA LEU A 33 -15.10 -10.20 -4.32
C LEU A 33 -14.17 -9.11 -4.85
N PRO A 34 -14.60 -7.82 -4.89
CA PRO A 34 -13.72 -6.75 -5.36
C PRO A 34 -12.62 -6.47 -4.32
N LEU A 35 -11.44 -6.98 -4.58
CA LEU A 35 -10.28 -6.86 -3.71
C LEU A 35 -9.03 -6.56 -4.54
N GLU A 36 -8.29 -5.53 -4.17
CA GLU A 36 -7.05 -5.13 -4.85
C GLU A 36 -5.93 -4.90 -3.86
N LEU A 37 -4.70 -5.03 -4.32
CA LEU A 37 -3.53 -4.64 -3.56
C LEU A 37 -3.32 -3.14 -3.73
N SER A 38 -3.16 -2.41 -2.64
CA SER A 38 -2.91 -0.98 -2.68
C SER A 38 -1.53 -0.70 -3.30
N ILE A 39 -1.46 0.36 -4.12
CA ILE A 39 -0.21 0.80 -4.74
C ILE A 39 0.38 1.91 -3.86
N SER A 40 1.64 1.75 -3.48
CA SER A 40 2.33 2.71 -2.61
C SER A 40 3.26 3.61 -3.41
N TYR A 41 3.55 4.78 -2.86
CA TYR A 41 4.61 5.67 -3.38
C TYR A 41 5.95 5.23 -2.81
N THR A 42 7.00 5.36 -3.60
CA THR A 42 8.35 5.05 -3.13
C THR A 42 9.39 5.93 -3.81
N THR A 43 10.48 6.19 -3.08
CA THR A 43 11.66 6.88 -3.63
C THR A 43 12.69 5.89 -4.19
N ARG A 44 12.44 4.58 -4.02
CA ARG A 44 13.29 3.55 -4.61
C ARG A 44 13.22 3.64 -6.13
N LYS A 45 14.36 3.44 -6.79
CA LYS A 45 14.36 3.39 -8.25
C LYS A 45 13.68 2.13 -8.75
N PRO A 46 12.94 2.22 -9.88
CA PRO A 46 12.30 1.03 -10.45
C PRO A 46 13.32 -0.04 -10.78
N ARG A 47 12.95 -1.29 -10.50
CA ARG A 47 13.73 -2.45 -10.91
C ARG A 47 13.34 -2.84 -12.33
N LYS A 48 14.16 -3.67 -12.97
CA LYS A 48 13.87 -4.18 -14.31
C LYS A 48 12.48 -4.82 -14.32
N GLY A 49 11.65 -4.41 -15.27
CA GLY A 49 10.28 -4.92 -15.41
C GLY A 49 9.24 -4.20 -14.58
N GLU A 50 9.64 -3.31 -13.68
CA GLU A 50 8.69 -2.51 -12.91
C GLU A 50 8.30 -1.25 -13.68
N THR A 51 7.02 -0.90 -13.63
CA THR A 51 6.51 0.31 -14.28
C THR A 51 5.77 1.16 -13.27
N ASN A 52 5.75 2.48 -13.55
CA ASN A 52 5.02 3.40 -12.70
C ASN A 52 3.53 3.03 -12.64
N SER A 53 2.95 3.12 -11.46
CA SER A 53 1.54 2.84 -11.14
C SER A 53 1.11 1.38 -11.30
N ALA A 54 2.01 0.45 -11.66
CA ALA A 54 1.69 -0.97 -11.67
C ALA A 54 2.08 -1.62 -10.33
N GLN A 55 3.30 -1.43 -9.86
CA GLN A 55 3.79 -1.91 -8.59
C GLN A 55 3.86 -0.79 -7.56
N TYR A 56 4.38 0.36 -7.98
CA TYR A 56 4.55 1.56 -7.15
C TYR A 56 4.37 2.81 -7.99
N PHE A 57 4.08 3.91 -7.30
CA PHE A 57 4.27 5.24 -7.86
C PHE A 57 5.70 5.66 -7.48
N PHE A 58 6.60 5.70 -8.47
CA PHE A 58 8.01 6.05 -8.24
C PHE A 58 8.18 7.56 -8.31
N ILE A 59 8.64 8.17 -7.22
CA ILE A 59 8.81 9.62 -7.14
C ILE A 59 10.19 9.95 -6.54
N SER A 60 10.60 11.21 -6.67
CA SER A 60 11.85 11.67 -6.07
C SER A 60 11.72 11.76 -4.55
N GLU A 61 12.86 11.75 -3.86
CA GLU A 61 12.89 11.96 -2.42
C GLU A 61 12.32 13.34 -2.05
N GLU A 62 12.65 14.37 -2.83
CA GLU A 62 12.14 15.70 -2.61
C GLU A 62 10.60 15.74 -2.66
N ASP A 63 10.02 15.12 -3.68
CA ASP A 63 8.58 15.03 -3.82
C ASP A 63 7.96 14.25 -2.66
N PHE A 64 8.60 13.16 -2.26
CA PHE A 64 8.08 12.34 -1.16
C PHE A 64 8.03 13.15 0.14
N LEU A 65 9.11 13.84 0.47
CA LEU A 65 9.19 14.64 1.70
C LEU A 65 8.20 15.79 1.69
N HIS A 66 8.00 16.41 0.51
CA HIS A 66 6.98 17.46 0.37
C HIS A 66 5.58 16.92 0.66
N LYS A 67 5.25 15.76 0.10
CA LYS A 67 3.95 15.10 0.32
C LYS A 67 3.77 14.68 1.78
N LYS A 68 4.83 14.15 2.39
CA LYS A 68 4.84 13.77 3.79
C LYS A 68 4.48 14.96 4.69
N ASN A 69 5.07 16.11 4.41
CA ASN A 69 4.84 17.33 5.20
C ASN A 69 3.46 17.95 4.95
N SER A 70 2.77 17.53 3.90
CA SER A 70 1.43 18.02 3.54
C SER A 70 0.32 17.06 3.96
N ASN A 71 0.60 16.11 4.82
CA ASN A 71 -0.36 15.10 5.29
C ASN A 71 -0.96 14.26 4.16
N PHE A 72 -0.17 14.04 3.11
CA PHE A 72 -0.59 13.27 1.94
C PHE A 72 -0.71 11.78 2.23
N PHE A 73 0.11 11.25 3.16
CA PHE A 73 0.21 9.82 3.41
C PHE A 73 -0.60 9.38 4.61
N LEU A 74 -1.32 8.26 4.46
CA LEU A 74 -1.96 7.54 5.56
C LEU A 74 -0.91 6.95 6.51
N GLU A 75 0.15 6.40 5.93
CA GLU A 75 1.31 5.90 6.63
C GLU A 75 2.55 6.09 5.76
N TYR A 76 3.72 6.12 6.36
CA TYR A 76 4.97 6.17 5.65
C TYR A 76 6.08 5.58 6.51
N ALA A 77 7.15 5.12 5.85
CA ALA A 77 8.31 4.58 6.55
C ALA A 77 9.54 4.65 5.68
N GLU A 78 10.72 4.72 6.29
CA GLU A 78 11.99 4.57 5.62
C GLU A 78 12.50 3.15 5.86
N VAL A 79 12.79 2.44 4.79
CA VAL A 79 13.26 1.05 4.84
C VAL A 79 14.47 0.93 3.91
N HIS A 80 15.62 0.53 4.46
CA HIS A 80 16.86 0.36 3.69
C HIS A 80 17.22 1.59 2.85
N GLY A 81 17.04 2.78 3.42
CA GLY A 81 17.41 4.03 2.76
C GLY A 81 16.40 4.57 1.75
N ASN A 82 15.29 3.89 1.56
CA ASN A 82 14.22 4.35 0.67
C ASN A 82 12.94 4.61 1.45
N TRP A 83 12.17 5.60 0.99
CA TRP A 83 10.89 5.93 1.60
C TRP A 83 9.77 5.16 0.90
N TYR A 84 8.76 4.79 1.67
CA TYR A 84 7.53 4.15 1.20
C TYR A 84 6.36 4.80 1.90
N GLY A 85 5.26 5.02 1.18
CA GLY A 85 4.08 5.62 1.78
C GLY A 85 2.82 5.36 0.98
N THR A 86 1.68 5.37 1.66
CA THR A 86 0.37 5.11 1.06
C THR A 86 -0.46 6.38 1.10
N SER A 87 -0.98 6.79 -0.05
CA SER A 87 -1.80 7.99 -0.19
C SER A 87 -3.17 7.80 0.47
N VAL A 88 -3.56 8.75 1.30
CA VAL A 88 -4.91 8.79 1.89
C VAL A 88 -5.96 8.86 0.78
N ASP A 89 -5.75 9.73 -0.21
CA ASP A 89 -6.71 9.93 -1.29
C ASP A 89 -6.86 8.68 -2.15
N PHE A 90 -5.75 7.96 -2.43
CA PHE A 90 -5.80 6.72 -3.19
C PHE A 90 -6.67 5.68 -2.47
N VAL A 91 -6.41 5.47 -1.17
CA VAL A 91 -7.15 4.50 -0.37
C VAL A 91 -8.63 4.89 -0.31
N GLN A 92 -8.92 6.15 -0.02
CA GLN A 92 -10.29 6.61 0.10
C GLN A 92 -11.06 6.47 -1.21
N SER A 93 -10.42 6.78 -2.34
CA SER A 93 -11.03 6.67 -3.66
C SER A 93 -11.42 5.23 -3.97
N LYS A 94 -10.52 4.26 -3.69
CA LYS A 94 -10.81 2.85 -3.92
C LYS A 94 -11.93 2.35 -3.02
N LEU A 95 -11.91 2.71 -1.75
CA LEU A 95 -12.98 2.31 -0.82
C LEU A 95 -14.32 2.91 -1.23
N ASN A 96 -14.32 4.16 -1.70
CA ASN A 96 -15.54 4.81 -2.18
C ASN A 96 -16.12 4.11 -3.43
N ASP A 97 -15.25 3.48 -4.23
CA ASP A 97 -15.67 2.70 -5.39
C ASP A 97 -16.14 1.28 -5.04
N GLY A 98 -16.20 0.95 -3.76
CA GLY A 98 -16.64 -0.36 -3.30
C GLY A 98 -15.56 -1.43 -3.34
N ILE A 99 -14.30 -1.05 -3.49
CA ILE A 99 -13.18 -1.97 -3.60
C ILE A 99 -12.52 -2.16 -2.24
N ASN A 100 -12.38 -3.42 -1.81
CA ASN A 100 -11.60 -3.75 -0.62
C ASN A 100 -10.12 -3.69 -0.98
N LEU A 101 -9.30 -3.17 -0.08
CA LEU A 101 -7.87 -3.04 -0.32
C LEU A 101 -7.05 -3.86 0.67
N ILE A 102 -5.96 -4.44 0.17
CA ILE A 102 -4.90 -4.99 1.01
C ILE A 102 -3.77 -3.97 1.02
N LEU A 103 -3.37 -3.54 2.19
CA LEU A 103 -2.26 -2.62 2.37
C LEU A 103 -1.08 -3.39 2.95
N GLU A 104 -0.01 -3.53 2.16
CA GLU A 104 1.23 -4.19 2.56
C GLU A 104 2.15 -3.15 3.16
N ILE A 105 2.36 -3.20 4.47
CA ILE A 105 3.13 -2.20 5.21
C ILE A 105 4.16 -2.87 6.12
N ASP A 106 5.15 -2.10 6.57
CA ASP A 106 6.07 -2.58 7.58
C ASP A 106 5.55 -2.25 9.00
N VAL A 107 6.31 -2.59 10.02
CA VAL A 107 5.92 -2.38 11.41
C VAL A 107 5.71 -0.90 11.72
N GLN A 108 6.53 -0.01 11.15
CA GLN A 108 6.40 1.43 11.37
C GLN A 108 5.07 1.94 10.84
N GLY A 109 4.70 1.56 9.61
CA GLY A 109 3.44 1.95 9.00
C GLY A 109 2.24 1.41 9.77
N PHE A 110 2.31 0.16 10.22
CA PHE A 110 1.26 -0.46 11.01
C PHE A 110 0.99 0.35 12.30
N ARG A 111 2.05 0.76 12.99
CA ARG A 111 1.92 1.55 14.21
C ARG A 111 1.28 2.91 13.94
N GLN A 112 1.66 3.57 12.84
CA GLN A 112 1.08 4.86 12.47
C GLN A 112 -0.43 4.77 12.28
N ILE A 113 -0.90 3.77 11.54
CA ILE A 113 -2.32 3.58 11.29
C ILE A 113 -3.05 3.22 12.59
N ASN A 114 -2.47 2.36 13.38
CA ASN A 114 -3.06 1.94 14.65
C ASN A 114 -3.21 3.11 15.62
N ASP A 115 -2.26 4.05 15.62
CA ASP A 115 -2.31 5.24 16.47
C ASP A 115 -3.39 6.23 16.02
N LEU A 116 -3.82 6.17 14.76
CA LEU A 116 -4.88 7.03 14.23
C LEU A 116 -6.28 6.56 14.60
N SER A 117 -6.41 5.31 14.95
CA SER A 117 -7.71 4.73 15.34
C SER A 117 -7.97 4.77 16.87
#